data_2dee5cec00df782d33862167739d99f8
#
_entry.id   2dee5cec00df782d33862167739d99f8
#
_cell.length_a   1.000
_cell.length_b   1.000
_cell.length_c   1.000
_cell.angle_alpha   90.00
_cell.angle_beta   90.00
_cell.angle_gamma   90.00
#
_symmetry.space_group_name_H-M   'P 1'
#
loop_
_entity.id
_entity.type
_entity.pdbx_description
1 polymer ?
#
loop_
_entity_poly.entity_id
_entity_poly.type
_entity_poly.pdbx_seq_one_letter_code
_entity_poly.pdbx_strand_id
1 'polypeptide(L)'
;NTQRDLNIALINELTIIFDKLGLDTLDVLEAAATKWNFHLYKPGLVGGHCIGVDPYYLTHKAQSVGYYPDVILAGRRINSGMGQYVVDKLIRNLIARDFNVRQSKVLLLGFSFKENCPDTRNTRVIDVYQHLTSFGIEVSIYDPYVDAEVAKKHYGVSIDAELLVSKYDSIMLCVSHDQFRSEQDLLLNMLTPDGFVFDLKGLFERSDRVVRL
;
A
#
# COMPACT_ATOMS: atom_id res chain seq x y z
N ASN A 1 15.16 2.06 13.49
CA ASN A 1 14.46 1.49 12.33
C ASN A 1 13.79 0.15 12.67
N THR A 2 14.48 -0.81 13.30
CA THR A 2 13.91 -2.12 13.67
C THR A 2 12.66 -1.97 14.57
N GLN A 3 12.70 -1.11 15.59
CA GLN A 3 11.53 -0.86 16.44
C GLN A 3 10.36 -0.30 15.62
N ARG A 4 10.62 0.65 14.73
CA ARG A 4 9.58 1.25 13.86
C ARG A 4 8.98 0.21 12.92
N ASP A 5 9.82 -0.65 12.35
CA ASP A 5 9.39 -1.76 11.49
C ASP A 5 8.45 -2.71 12.23
N LEU A 6 8.81 -3.08 13.47
CA LEU A 6 7.98 -3.94 14.33
C LEU A 6 6.66 -3.29 14.75
N ASN A 7 6.67 -2.00 15.05
CA ASN A 7 5.44 -1.27 15.38
C ASN A 7 4.49 -1.22 14.19
N ILE A 8 5.01 -1.02 12.97
CA ILE A 8 4.18 -1.06 11.76
C ILE A 8 3.70 -2.50 11.51
N ALA A 9 4.54 -3.52 11.75
CA ALA A 9 4.14 -4.91 11.59
C ALA A 9 2.98 -5.28 12.52
N LEU A 10 3.00 -4.83 13.77
CA LEU A 10 1.89 -5.03 14.69
C LEU A 10 0.59 -4.41 14.14
N ILE A 11 0.65 -3.16 13.65
CA ILE A 11 -0.54 -2.51 13.08
C ILE A 11 -1.01 -3.21 11.80
N ASN A 12 -0.09 -3.68 10.96
CA ASN A 12 -0.44 -4.47 9.78
C ASN A 12 -1.12 -5.81 10.15
N GLU A 13 -0.65 -6.49 11.18
CA GLU A 13 -1.28 -7.71 11.67
C GLU A 13 -2.69 -7.42 12.24
N LEU A 14 -2.82 -6.35 13.05
CA LEU A 14 -4.12 -5.91 13.55
C LEU A 14 -5.08 -5.56 12.41
N THR A 15 -4.58 -4.93 11.33
CA THR A 15 -5.39 -4.64 10.13
C THR A 15 -5.96 -5.91 9.50
N ILE A 16 -5.14 -6.96 9.38
CA ILE A 16 -5.59 -8.26 8.85
C ILE A 16 -6.65 -8.88 9.77
N ILE A 17 -6.49 -8.76 11.09
CA ILE A 17 -7.44 -9.25 12.09
C ILE A 17 -8.76 -8.46 12.00
N PHE A 18 -8.68 -7.13 11.96
CA PHE A 18 -9.86 -6.26 11.90
C PHE A 18 -10.65 -6.44 10.60
N ASP A 19 -9.98 -6.63 9.47
CA ASP A 19 -10.64 -6.97 8.21
C ASP A 19 -11.48 -8.25 8.32
N LYS A 20 -10.94 -9.30 8.98
CA LYS A 20 -11.68 -10.55 9.22
C LYS A 20 -12.86 -10.38 10.17
N LEU A 21 -12.83 -9.38 11.03
CA LEU A 21 -13.90 -9.04 11.98
C LEU A 21 -14.90 -8.03 11.39
N GLY A 22 -14.67 -7.53 10.18
CA GLY A 22 -15.50 -6.49 9.55
C GLY A 22 -15.37 -5.11 10.21
N LEU A 23 -14.23 -4.83 10.85
CA LEU A 23 -13.92 -3.57 11.50
C LEU A 23 -13.03 -2.69 10.61
N ASP A 24 -13.29 -1.38 10.60
CA ASP A 24 -12.39 -0.40 9.96
C ASP A 24 -11.17 -0.17 10.85
N THR A 25 -9.98 -0.42 10.31
CA THR A 25 -8.72 -0.31 11.04
C THR A 25 -8.47 1.10 11.56
N LEU A 26 -8.78 2.12 10.74
CA LEU A 26 -8.51 3.51 11.11
C LEU A 26 -9.41 3.96 12.26
N ASP A 27 -10.67 3.51 12.32
CA ASP A 27 -11.58 3.79 13.43
C ASP A 27 -11.09 3.19 14.74
N VAL A 28 -10.61 1.95 14.69
CA VAL A 28 -10.05 1.29 15.87
C VAL A 28 -8.79 2.03 16.34
N LEU A 29 -7.91 2.43 15.41
CA LEU A 29 -6.69 3.18 15.74
C LEU A 29 -7.00 4.57 16.29
N GLU A 30 -8.00 5.27 15.76
CA GLU A 30 -8.44 6.57 16.26
C GLU A 30 -8.98 6.45 17.69
N ALA A 31 -9.84 5.46 17.95
CA ALA A 31 -10.33 5.17 19.29
C ALA A 31 -9.18 4.82 20.26
N ALA A 32 -8.21 3.99 19.83
CA ALA A 32 -7.05 3.63 20.64
C ALA A 32 -6.15 4.83 20.94
N ALA A 33 -6.02 5.77 19.99
CA ALA A 33 -5.19 6.97 20.12
C ALA A 33 -5.72 7.98 21.17
N THR A 34 -6.95 7.82 21.63
CA THR A 34 -7.48 8.61 22.76
C THR A 34 -6.76 8.28 24.09
N LYS A 35 -6.07 7.14 24.15
CA LYS A 35 -5.31 6.73 25.32
C LYS A 35 -3.91 7.35 25.29
N TRP A 36 -3.52 8.03 26.35
CA TRP A 36 -2.29 8.83 26.46
C TRP A 36 -0.98 8.07 26.15
N ASN A 37 -0.95 6.76 26.37
CA ASN A 37 0.24 5.91 26.15
C ASN A 37 0.16 5.07 24.87
N PHE A 38 -0.79 5.34 23.99
CA PHE A 38 -0.86 4.68 22.69
C PHE A 38 -0.01 5.43 21.66
N HIS A 39 0.93 4.75 21.05
CA HIS A 39 1.75 5.32 19.99
C HIS A 39 1.12 4.99 18.63
N LEU A 40 0.60 6.02 17.96
CA LEU A 40 -0.10 5.88 16.69
C LEU A 40 0.88 5.56 15.56
N TYR A 41 0.74 4.36 15.00
CA TYR A 41 1.29 3.95 13.73
C TYR A 41 0.14 3.64 12.76
N LYS A 42 0.39 3.81 11.47
CA LYS A 42 -0.60 3.50 10.43
C LYS A 42 -0.20 2.23 9.68
N PRO A 43 -1.18 1.44 9.20
CA PRO A 43 -0.90 0.27 8.37
C PRO A 43 -0.38 0.68 6.99
N GLY A 44 0.16 -0.28 6.28
CA GLY A 44 0.53 -0.12 4.88
C GLY A 44 1.84 -0.79 4.50
N LEU A 45 2.31 -0.41 3.32
CA LEU A 45 3.51 -0.96 2.72
C LEU A 45 4.77 -0.35 3.36
N VAL A 46 5.73 -1.20 3.74
CA VAL A 46 6.97 -0.77 4.41
C VAL A 46 8.14 -0.89 3.44
N GLY A 47 8.48 0.23 2.81
CA GLY A 47 9.60 0.35 1.88
C GLY A 47 10.73 1.25 2.40
N GLY A 48 11.58 1.69 1.47
CA GLY A 48 12.71 2.57 1.74
C GLY A 48 14.00 1.83 2.06
N HIS A 49 15.10 2.59 2.12
CA HIS A 49 16.45 2.01 2.24
C HIS A 49 16.86 1.66 3.68
N CYS A 50 16.15 2.14 4.69
CA CYS A 50 16.48 1.87 6.09
C CYS A 50 15.50 0.91 6.76
N ILE A 51 14.21 1.28 6.85
CA ILE A 51 13.22 0.52 7.64
C ILE A 51 13.04 -0.91 7.10
N GLY A 52 13.01 -1.05 5.78
CA GLY A 52 12.88 -2.36 5.14
C GLY A 52 14.17 -3.20 5.09
N VAL A 53 15.32 -2.64 5.46
CA VAL A 53 16.66 -3.26 5.28
C VAL A 53 17.39 -3.46 6.61
N ASP A 54 17.47 -2.45 7.47
CA ASP A 54 18.24 -2.50 8.73
C ASP A 54 17.87 -3.71 9.62
N PRO A 55 16.58 -4.12 9.73
CA PRO A 55 16.24 -5.31 10.49
C PRO A 55 16.95 -6.57 10.00
N TYR A 56 17.21 -6.71 8.70
CA TYR A 56 17.93 -7.86 8.16
C TYR A 56 19.40 -7.90 8.55
N TYR A 57 20.07 -6.74 8.60
CA TYR A 57 21.43 -6.68 9.11
C TYR A 57 21.52 -7.14 10.57
N LEU A 58 20.55 -6.67 11.40
CA LEU A 58 20.51 -7.08 12.81
C LEU A 58 20.19 -8.56 12.97
N THR A 59 19.24 -9.10 12.19
CA THR A 59 18.90 -10.54 12.25
C THR A 59 20.06 -11.42 11.78
N HIS A 60 20.75 -11.02 10.71
CA HIS A 60 21.95 -11.72 10.24
C HIS A 60 23.04 -11.74 11.32
N LYS A 61 23.28 -10.60 11.96
CA LYS A 61 24.28 -10.52 13.04
C LYS A 61 23.88 -11.37 14.26
N ALA A 62 22.62 -11.33 14.66
CA ALA A 62 22.10 -12.16 15.75
C ALA A 62 22.33 -13.65 15.48
N GLN A 63 21.96 -14.11 14.28
CA GLN A 63 22.17 -15.52 13.87
C GLN A 63 23.66 -15.90 13.85
N SER A 64 24.54 -14.99 13.42
CA SER A 64 25.99 -15.25 13.41
C SER A 64 26.61 -15.45 14.79
N VAL A 65 25.93 -15.01 15.85
CA VAL A 65 26.35 -15.22 17.26
C VAL A 65 25.48 -16.25 17.98
N GLY A 66 24.72 -17.06 17.23
CA GLY A 66 23.94 -18.17 17.75
C GLY A 66 22.55 -17.82 18.31
N TYR A 67 22.03 -16.60 18.06
CA TYR A 67 20.70 -16.18 18.51
C TYR A 67 19.72 -16.09 17.35
N TYR A 68 18.55 -16.71 17.48
CA TYR A 68 17.48 -16.64 16.48
C TYR A 68 16.48 -15.53 16.86
N PRO A 69 16.38 -14.43 16.08
CA PRO A 69 15.59 -13.26 16.45
C PRO A 69 14.12 -13.39 15.99
N ASP A 70 13.33 -14.22 16.68
CA ASP A 70 11.94 -14.56 16.32
C ASP A 70 11.04 -13.34 16.08
N VAL A 71 11.04 -12.38 17.00
CA VAL A 71 10.16 -11.20 16.95
C VAL A 71 10.44 -10.35 15.72
N ILE A 72 11.73 -10.11 15.42
CA ILE A 72 12.12 -9.28 14.28
C ILE A 72 11.77 -10.00 12.97
N LEU A 73 12.04 -11.28 12.88
CA LEU A 73 11.74 -12.08 11.70
C LEU A 73 10.23 -12.22 11.47
N ALA A 74 9.43 -12.39 12.53
CA ALA A 74 7.97 -12.40 12.44
C ALA A 74 7.44 -11.06 11.93
N GLY A 75 7.88 -9.93 12.47
CA GLY A 75 7.50 -8.61 11.98
C GLY A 75 7.86 -8.39 10.51
N ARG A 76 9.06 -8.81 10.10
CA ARG A 76 9.47 -8.73 8.68
C ARG A 76 8.59 -9.57 7.77
N ARG A 77 8.18 -10.76 8.17
CA ARG A 77 7.28 -11.62 7.41
C ARG A 77 5.92 -10.94 7.20
N ILE A 78 5.36 -10.32 8.24
CA ILE A 78 4.08 -9.61 8.17
C ILE A 78 4.20 -8.43 7.19
N ASN A 79 5.19 -7.54 7.38
CA ASN A 79 5.37 -6.37 6.52
C ASN A 79 5.65 -6.76 5.06
N SER A 80 6.41 -7.82 4.83
CA SER A 80 6.69 -8.31 3.47
C SER A 80 5.46 -8.92 2.80
N GLY A 81 4.53 -9.49 3.57
CA GLY A 81 3.27 -10.07 3.07
C GLY A 81 2.19 -9.04 2.72
N MET A 82 2.34 -7.78 3.14
CA MET A 82 1.29 -6.77 2.96
C MET A 82 0.99 -6.46 1.49
N GLY A 83 1.99 -6.47 0.61
CA GLY A 83 1.78 -6.26 -0.82
C GLY A 83 0.79 -7.27 -1.40
N GLN A 84 0.97 -8.55 -1.09
CA GLN A 84 0.05 -9.60 -1.50
C GLN A 84 -1.33 -9.43 -0.85
N TYR A 85 -1.38 -9.18 0.44
CA TYR A 85 -2.63 -9.02 1.18
C TYR A 85 -3.53 -7.93 0.59
N VAL A 86 -2.98 -6.75 0.27
CA VAL A 86 -3.77 -5.64 -0.29
C VAL A 86 -4.28 -5.97 -1.68
N VAL A 87 -3.50 -6.67 -2.51
CA VAL A 87 -3.94 -7.13 -3.82
C VAL A 87 -5.08 -8.15 -3.70
N ASP A 88 -4.96 -9.14 -2.83
CA ASP A 88 -6.00 -10.14 -2.59
C ASP A 88 -7.31 -9.48 -2.09
N LYS A 89 -7.20 -8.44 -1.26
CA LYS A 89 -8.36 -7.66 -0.80
C LYS A 89 -8.99 -6.86 -1.96
N LEU A 90 -8.19 -6.22 -2.82
CA LEU A 90 -8.69 -5.54 -4.02
C LEU A 90 -9.42 -6.51 -4.96
N ILE A 91 -8.83 -7.68 -5.23
CA ILE A 91 -9.44 -8.69 -6.10
C ILE A 91 -10.77 -9.17 -5.55
N ARG A 92 -10.87 -9.44 -4.22
CA ARG A 92 -12.14 -9.79 -3.59
C ARG A 92 -13.20 -8.70 -3.79
N ASN A 93 -12.82 -7.43 -3.70
CA ASN A 93 -13.74 -6.31 -3.94
C ASN A 93 -14.16 -6.19 -5.42
N LEU A 94 -13.25 -6.43 -6.37
CA LEU A 94 -13.60 -6.49 -7.80
C LEU A 94 -14.64 -7.60 -8.05
N ILE A 95 -14.40 -8.80 -7.52
CA ILE A 95 -15.31 -9.95 -7.67
C ILE A 95 -16.67 -9.65 -7.02
N ALA A 96 -16.68 -9.08 -5.82
CA ALA A 96 -17.92 -8.74 -5.10
C ALA A 96 -18.78 -7.67 -5.81
N ARG A 97 -18.18 -6.92 -6.75
CA ARG A 97 -18.82 -5.90 -7.59
C ARG A 97 -19.03 -6.39 -9.04
N ASP A 98 -18.95 -7.70 -9.27
CA ASP A 98 -19.14 -8.35 -10.56
C ASP A 98 -18.17 -7.94 -11.68
N PHE A 99 -16.99 -7.41 -11.34
CA PHE A 99 -15.96 -7.13 -12.33
C PHE A 99 -15.25 -8.41 -12.79
N ASN A 100 -14.95 -8.47 -14.11
CA ASN A 100 -14.05 -9.49 -14.65
C ASN A 100 -12.60 -9.10 -14.33
N VAL A 101 -11.99 -9.77 -13.35
CA VAL A 101 -10.65 -9.45 -12.84
C VAL A 101 -9.62 -9.32 -13.98
N ARG A 102 -9.63 -10.22 -14.98
CA ARG A 102 -8.66 -10.20 -16.11
C ARG A 102 -8.84 -9.03 -17.06
N GLN A 103 -10.01 -8.42 -17.07
CA GLN A 103 -10.33 -7.29 -17.96
C GLN A 103 -10.37 -5.97 -17.19
N SER A 104 -10.14 -6.03 -15.87
CA SER A 104 -10.16 -4.86 -15.03
C SER A 104 -8.96 -3.96 -15.29
N LYS A 105 -9.21 -2.65 -15.16
CA LYS A 105 -8.20 -1.60 -15.24
C LYS A 105 -8.00 -0.98 -13.87
N VAL A 106 -6.77 -1.00 -13.38
CA VAL A 106 -6.42 -0.48 -12.06
C VAL A 106 -5.37 0.62 -12.20
N LEU A 107 -5.63 1.78 -11.58
CA LEU A 107 -4.66 2.85 -11.43
C LEU A 107 -4.01 2.77 -10.05
N LEU A 108 -2.68 2.66 -9.99
CA LEU A 108 -1.90 2.82 -8.76
C LEU A 108 -1.50 4.29 -8.59
N LEU A 109 -1.91 4.90 -7.49
CA LEU A 109 -1.52 6.25 -7.12
C LEU A 109 -0.38 6.24 -6.11
N GLY A 110 0.77 6.75 -6.56
CA GLY A 110 2.02 6.77 -5.82
C GLY A 110 2.85 5.50 -6.01
N PHE A 111 4.13 5.70 -6.32
CA PHE A 111 5.14 4.64 -6.49
C PHE A 111 6.36 4.84 -5.61
N SER A 112 6.58 6.05 -5.10
CA SER A 112 7.63 6.36 -4.14
C SER A 112 7.46 5.56 -2.84
N PHE A 113 8.52 5.45 -2.02
CA PHE A 113 8.41 4.69 -0.77
C PHE A 113 7.70 5.46 0.37
N LYS A 114 7.52 6.77 0.23
CA LYS A 114 6.80 7.64 1.19
C LYS A 114 6.24 8.89 0.52
N GLU A 115 5.37 9.57 1.24
CA GLU A 115 4.68 10.77 0.80
C GLU A 115 5.65 11.92 0.43
N ASN A 116 5.32 12.66 -0.64
CA ASN A 116 5.99 13.88 -1.10
C ASN A 116 7.51 13.73 -1.30
N CYS A 117 7.93 12.60 -1.85
CA CYS A 117 9.33 12.24 -2.02
C CYS A 117 9.56 11.55 -3.36
N PRO A 118 10.61 11.90 -4.14
CA PRO A 118 10.91 11.26 -5.42
C PRO A 118 11.62 9.90 -5.28
N ASP A 119 11.93 9.47 -4.07
CA ASP A 119 12.75 8.27 -3.82
C ASP A 119 11.92 6.99 -3.95
N THR A 120 12.32 6.12 -4.86
CA THR A 120 11.67 4.83 -5.13
C THR A 120 12.42 3.63 -4.55
N ARG A 121 13.54 3.84 -3.84
CA ARG A 121 14.37 2.74 -3.34
C ARG A 121 13.57 1.78 -2.45
N ASN A 122 13.58 0.49 -2.82
CA ASN A 122 12.84 -0.56 -2.13
C ASN A 122 11.35 -0.25 -1.93
N THR A 123 10.73 0.47 -2.88
CA THR A 123 9.28 0.66 -2.83
C THR A 123 8.58 -0.69 -2.86
N ARG A 124 7.56 -0.87 -2.03
CA ARG A 124 6.73 -2.08 -2.02
C ARG A 124 5.53 -2.00 -2.96
N VAL A 125 5.35 -0.86 -3.61
CA VAL A 125 4.34 -0.72 -4.67
C VAL A 125 4.69 -1.58 -5.87
N ILE A 126 5.98 -1.88 -6.09
CA ILE A 126 6.40 -2.84 -7.11
C ILE A 126 5.81 -4.25 -6.87
N ASP A 127 5.73 -4.70 -5.62
CA ASP A 127 5.15 -6.00 -5.29
C ASP A 127 3.64 -6.01 -5.62
N VAL A 128 2.95 -4.89 -5.34
CA VAL A 128 1.53 -4.68 -5.69
C VAL A 128 1.34 -4.74 -7.20
N TYR A 129 2.15 -3.99 -7.95
CA TYR A 129 2.12 -3.99 -9.43
C TYR A 129 2.31 -5.39 -10.01
N GLN A 130 3.37 -6.09 -9.58
CA GLN A 130 3.68 -7.43 -10.07
C GLN A 130 2.56 -8.43 -9.74
N HIS A 131 1.96 -8.30 -8.57
CA HIS A 131 0.87 -9.18 -8.16
C HIS A 131 -0.39 -8.92 -8.99
N LEU A 132 -0.82 -7.68 -9.17
CA LEU A 132 -1.97 -7.31 -10.02
C LEU A 132 -1.78 -7.80 -11.46
N THR A 133 -0.61 -7.56 -12.04
CA THR A 133 -0.32 -7.99 -13.42
C THR A 133 -0.29 -9.50 -13.56
N SER A 134 0.07 -10.26 -12.51
CA SER A 134 0.02 -11.72 -12.53
C SER A 134 -1.40 -12.30 -12.65
N PHE A 135 -2.42 -11.53 -12.24
CA PHE A 135 -3.84 -11.86 -12.46
C PHE A 135 -4.36 -11.42 -13.83
N GLY A 136 -3.52 -10.78 -14.65
CA GLY A 136 -3.89 -10.29 -15.99
C GLY A 136 -4.62 -8.94 -15.95
N ILE A 137 -4.56 -8.21 -14.84
CA ILE A 137 -5.12 -6.88 -14.69
C ILE A 137 -4.27 -5.87 -15.49
N GLU A 138 -4.92 -4.95 -16.20
CA GLU A 138 -4.25 -3.80 -16.82
C GLU A 138 -3.95 -2.76 -15.76
N VAL A 139 -2.66 -2.49 -15.50
CA VAL A 139 -2.23 -1.61 -14.41
C VAL A 139 -1.51 -0.39 -14.98
N SER A 140 -2.03 0.80 -14.68
CA SER A 140 -1.36 2.10 -14.85
C SER A 140 -0.77 2.56 -13.52
N ILE A 141 0.33 3.30 -13.57
CA ILE A 141 0.97 3.88 -12.38
C ILE A 141 1.13 5.39 -12.59
N TYR A 142 0.68 6.19 -11.64
CA TYR A 142 0.93 7.63 -11.61
C TYR A 142 1.56 8.04 -10.28
N ASP A 143 2.67 8.76 -10.37
CA ASP A 143 3.33 9.38 -9.22
C ASP A 143 3.93 10.73 -9.67
N PRO A 144 3.47 11.87 -9.10
CA PRO A 144 3.89 13.20 -9.54
C PRO A 144 5.33 13.55 -9.15
N TYR A 145 5.98 12.77 -8.29
CA TYR A 145 7.33 13.04 -7.79
C TYR A 145 8.40 12.13 -8.40
N VAL A 146 8.00 10.97 -8.92
CA VAL A 146 8.92 9.94 -9.38
C VAL A 146 9.37 10.21 -10.81
N ASP A 147 10.67 10.14 -11.05
CA ASP A 147 11.24 10.14 -12.39
C ASP A 147 10.94 8.80 -13.10
N ALA A 148 10.18 8.87 -14.19
CA ALA A 148 9.75 7.71 -14.97
C ALA A 148 10.92 6.90 -15.55
N GLU A 149 12.00 7.56 -15.98
CA GLU A 149 13.19 6.87 -16.52
C GLU A 149 13.94 6.11 -15.41
N VAL A 150 14.00 6.67 -14.20
CA VAL A 150 14.56 6.00 -13.03
C VAL A 150 13.76 4.76 -12.66
N ALA A 151 12.43 4.87 -12.63
CA ALA A 151 11.54 3.75 -12.33
C ALA A 151 11.65 2.65 -13.39
N LYS A 152 11.66 3.02 -14.67
CA LYS A 152 11.85 2.09 -15.79
C LYS A 152 13.18 1.35 -15.72
N LYS A 153 14.25 2.08 -15.44
CA LYS A 153 15.60 1.50 -15.32
C LYS A 153 15.73 0.51 -14.17
N HIS A 154 15.16 0.83 -13.00
CA HIS A 154 15.37 0.04 -11.78
C HIS A 154 14.34 -1.07 -11.58
N TYR A 155 13.11 -0.86 -12.05
CA TYR A 155 11.98 -1.76 -11.79
C TYR A 155 11.34 -2.33 -13.06
N GLY A 156 11.70 -1.81 -14.25
CA GLY A 156 11.11 -2.23 -15.52
C GLY A 156 9.65 -1.79 -15.69
N VAL A 157 9.17 -0.82 -14.90
CA VAL A 157 7.80 -0.31 -14.96
C VAL A 157 7.75 1.05 -15.63
N SER A 158 6.66 1.31 -16.35
CA SER A 158 6.36 2.64 -16.88
C SER A 158 5.49 3.39 -15.87
N ILE A 159 5.86 4.64 -15.57
CA ILE A 159 5.08 5.57 -14.75
C ILE A 159 4.60 6.68 -15.67
N ASP A 160 3.32 6.99 -15.61
CA ASP A 160 2.74 8.06 -16.40
C ASP A 160 3.23 9.42 -15.87
N ALA A 161 3.73 10.26 -16.77
CA ALA A 161 4.23 11.59 -16.41
C ALA A 161 3.10 12.57 -16.04
N GLU A 162 1.91 12.31 -16.57
CA GLU A 162 0.69 13.05 -16.29
C GLU A 162 -0.42 12.07 -15.94
N LEU A 163 -1.39 12.54 -15.17
CA LEU A 163 -2.55 11.74 -14.81
C LEU A 163 -3.40 11.50 -16.08
N LEU A 164 -3.35 10.27 -16.59
CA LEU A 164 -4.10 9.89 -17.78
C LEU A 164 -5.60 9.83 -17.46
N VAL A 165 -6.37 10.74 -18.08
CA VAL A 165 -7.83 10.74 -17.94
C VAL A 165 -8.41 9.55 -18.71
N SER A 166 -8.55 8.42 -18.02
CA SER A 166 -9.17 7.19 -18.51
C SER A 166 -10.23 6.72 -17.50
N LYS A 167 -10.90 5.61 -17.81
CA LYS A 167 -11.84 4.98 -16.87
C LYS A 167 -11.19 3.75 -16.25
N TYR A 168 -11.22 3.71 -14.92
CA TYR A 168 -10.66 2.62 -14.12
C TYR A 168 -11.75 1.93 -13.31
N ASP A 169 -11.63 0.63 -13.15
CA ASP A 169 -12.51 -0.18 -12.30
C ASP A 169 -12.10 -0.06 -10.83
N SER A 170 -10.81 0.18 -10.60
CA SER A 170 -10.35 0.57 -9.27
C SER A 170 -9.16 1.53 -9.35
N ILE A 171 -9.09 2.43 -8.37
CA ILE A 171 -7.94 3.29 -8.11
C ILE A 171 -7.39 2.88 -6.74
N MET A 172 -6.15 2.39 -6.68
CA MET A 172 -5.50 2.03 -5.42
C MET A 172 -4.55 3.15 -4.98
N LEU A 173 -4.85 3.79 -3.86
CA LEU A 173 -3.96 4.78 -3.24
C LEU A 173 -2.87 4.07 -2.43
N CYS A 174 -1.68 3.95 -3.00
CA CYS A 174 -0.52 3.32 -2.37
C CYS A 174 0.30 4.29 -1.52
N VAL A 175 0.47 5.54 -2.00
CA VAL A 175 1.21 6.62 -1.32
C VAL A 175 0.35 7.88 -1.30
N SER A 176 0.17 8.50 -0.14
CA SER A 176 -0.73 9.64 0.04
C SER A 176 0.00 10.98 -0.18
N HIS A 177 0.38 11.27 -1.43
CA HIS A 177 0.90 12.59 -1.79
C HIS A 177 -0.13 13.70 -1.56
N ASP A 178 0.32 14.88 -1.13
CA ASP A 178 -0.57 16.02 -0.87
C ASP A 178 -1.36 16.44 -2.10
N GLN A 179 -0.79 16.28 -3.30
CA GLN A 179 -1.47 16.54 -4.56
C GLN A 179 -2.77 15.73 -4.69
N PHE A 180 -2.78 14.46 -4.33
CA PHE A 180 -3.96 13.60 -4.43
C PHE A 180 -5.10 14.05 -3.52
N ARG A 181 -4.79 14.79 -2.44
CA ARG A 181 -5.80 15.36 -1.53
C ARG A 181 -6.64 16.43 -2.23
N SER A 182 -6.02 17.24 -3.08
CA SER A 182 -6.73 18.28 -3.84
C SER A 182 -7.42 17.75 -5.11
N GLU A 183 -7.06 16.54 -5.55
CA GLU A 183 -7.55 15.94 -6.80
C GLU A 183 -8.62 14.86 -6.58
N GLN A 184 -9.16 14.70 -5.36
CA GLN A 184 -10.08 13.60 -5.04
C GLN A 184 -11.28 13.53 -5.98
N ASP A 185 -11.94 14.67 -6.28
CA ASP A 185 -13.08 14.71 -7.18
C ASP A 185 -12.71 14.28 -8.61
N LEU A 186 -11.54 14.71 -9.10
CA LEU A 186 -11.03 14.29 -10.40
C LEU A 186 -10.82 12.78 -10.43
N LEU A 187 -10.16 12.23 -9.43
CA LEU A 187 -9.87 10.80 -9.29
C LEU A 187 -11.16 9.97 -9.20
N LEU A 188 -12.14 10.40 -8.42
CA LEU A 188 -13.45 9.75 -8.34
C LEU A 188 -14.20 9.77 -9.69
N ASN A 189 -14.05 10.85 -10.47
CA ASN A 189 -14.63 10.95 -11.81
C ASN A 189 -13.95 10.06 -12.85
N MET A 190 -12.74 9.55 -12.57
CA MET A 190 -12.03 8.58 -13.42
C MET A 190 -12.48 7.14 -13.18
N LEU A 191 -13.30 6.87 -12.19
CA LEU A 191 -13.85 5.55 -11.97
C LEU A 191 -14.98 5.22 -12.97
N THR A 192 -15.10 3.94 -13.32
CA THR A 192 -16.30 3.40 -13.96
C THR A 192 -17.51 3.54 -13.02
N PRO A 193 -18.76 3.39 -13.50
CA PRO A 193 -19.96 3.57 -12.66
C PRO A 193 -19.91 2.76 -11.36
N ASP A 194 -19.48 1.48 -11.41
CA ASP A 194 -19.37 0.58 -10.27
C ASP A 194 -17.95 0.53 -9.67
N GLY A 195 -17.04 1.34 -10.23
CA GLY A 195 -15.64 1.43 -9.81
C GLY A 195 -15.48 2.03 -8.42
N PHE A 196 -14.36 1.70 -7.77
CA PHE A 196 -14.07 2.11 -6.41
C PHE A 196 -12.62 2.52 -6.19
N VAL A 197 -12.40 3.36 -5.18
CA VAL A 197 -11.06 3.64 -4.64
C VAL A 197 -10.73 2.61 -3.58
N PHE A 198 -9.55 2.00 -3.65
CA PHE A 198 -8.99 1.23 -2.55
C PHE A 198 -7.92 2.07 -1.85
N ASP A 199 -8.29 2.61 -0.71
CA ASP A 199 -7.48 3.59 0.02
C ASP A 199 -6.68 2.92 1.15
N LEU A 200 -5.37 2.71 0.91
CA LEU A 200 -4.47 2.13 1.91
C LEU A 200 -4.04 3.14 2.99
N LYS A 201 -4.35 4.43 2.82
CA LYS A 201 -3.81 5.52 3.64
C LYS A 201 -4.86 6.30 4.42
N GLY A 202 -6.14 6.14 4.08
CA GLY A 202 -7.23 6.91 4.67
C GLY A 202 -7.21 8.37 4.25
N LEU A 203 -6.90 8.64 2.98
CA LEU A 203 -6.89 9.98 2.41
C LEU A 203 -8.29 10.43 1.96
N PHE A 204 -9.02 9.52 1.34
CA PHE A 204 -10.34 9.80 0.77
C PHE A 204 -11.42 9.86 1.85
N GLU A 205 -12.40 10.73 1.63
CA GLU A 205 -13.62 10.73 2.44
C GLU A 205 -14.39 9.43 2.28
N ARG A 206 -15.08 9.02 3.34
CA ARG A 206 -15.87 7.79 3.34
C ARG A 206 -17.05 7.89 2.38
N SER A 207 -17.21 6.89 1.54
CA SER A 207 -18.38 6.71 0.69
C SER A 207 -18.49 5.24 0.29
N ASP A 208 -19.61 4.86 -0.35
CA ASP A 208 -19.83 3.51 -0.88
C ASP A 208 -18.80 3.14 -1.99
N ARG A 209 -18.14 4.15 -2.53
CA ARG A 209 -17.08 3.99 -3.55
C ARG A 209 -15.67 3.99 -2.97
N VAL A 210 -15.49 4.05 -1.65
CA VAL A 210 -14.18 4.06 -0.99
C VAL A 210 -14.07 2.86 -0.06
N VAL A 211 -13.19 1.94 -0.41
CA VAL A 211 -12.81 0.78 0.42
C VAL A 211 -11.51 1.13 1.13
N ARG A 212 -11.44 0.92 2.43
CA ARG A 212 -10.24 1.14 3.24
C ARG A 212 -9.52 -0.15 3.57
N LEU A 213 -8.23 0.01 3.88
CA LEU A 213 -7.40 -1.11 4.36
C LEU A 213 -7.77 -1.50 5.78
#